data_ddd754db490fb1b86bffac4dae4be54d
#
_entry.id   ddd754db490fb1b86bffac4dae4be54d
#
_cell.length_a   1.000
_cell.length_b   1.000
_cell.length_c   1.000
_cell.angle_alpha   90.00
_cell.angle_beta   90.00
_cell.angle_gamma   90.00
#
_symmetry.space_group_name_H-M   'P 1'
#
loop_
_entity.id
_entity.type
_entity.pdbx_description
1 polymer ?
#
loop_
_entity_poly.entity_id
_entity_poly.type
_entity_poly.pdbx_seq_one_letter_code
_entity_poly.pdbx_strand_id
1 'polypeptide(L)'
;MDQPPNDHAPVDWYFDFISPFAYLQWHRLKKEAPSLALRPVPVLFAALLAHWDNKGPVEIPPKRGWTYAHCLWIARRHGIAMRLPAGHPFNPLPLLRLSIALGNTSEVIDRLFAYVWRDGLLPDSAADWQRLLDELGATPAQLDTDTVKATLKANGERAIAAGVFGVPTAAVGRALFWGVDATDMLLACAAGDPFFSSAEYRRAFALPVSLQRKRS
;
A
#
# COMPACT_ATOMS: atom_id res chain seq x y z
N MET A 1 -19.04 -19.03 -14.70
CA MET A 1 -20.06 -18.19 -14.03
C MET A 1 -19.38 -17.59 -12.82
N ASP A 2 -18.93 -16.34 -12.95
CA ASP A 2 -18.27 -15.63 -11.85
C ASP A 2 -19.37 -15.02 -10.98
N GLN A 3 -19.45 -15.48 -9.73
CA GLN A 3 -20.31 -14.85 -8.72
C GLN A 3 -19.91 -13.37 -8.57
N PRO A 4 -20.88 -12.46 -8.43
CA PRO A 4 -20.60 -11.09 -8.04
C PRO A 4 -19.85 -11.10 -6.69
N PRO A 5 -18.99 -10.11 -6.42
CA PRO A 5 -18.27 -10.04 -5.16
C PRO A 5 -19.26 -10.12 -4.00
N ASN A 6 -18.96 -11.03 -3.08
CA ASN A 6 -19.80 -11.29 -1.90
C ASN A 6 -19.82 -10.01 -1.04
N ASP A 7 -20.96 -9.43 -0.76
CA ASP A 7 -21.19 -8.15 -0.05
C ASP A 7 -20.52 -8.05 1.34
N HIS A 8 -19.85 -9.09 1.80
CA HIS A 8 -19.24 -9.17 3.14
C HIS A 8 -17.76 -9.62 3.16
N ALA A 9 -17.13 -9.83 1.99
CA ALA A 9 -15.73 -10.21 2.00
C ALA A 9 -14.84 -8.99 2.29
N PRO A 10 -13.90 -9.07 3.25
CA PRO A 10 -13.01 -7.95 3.51
C PRO A 10 -12.13 -7.63 2.29
N VAL A 11 -11.90 -6.35 2.08
CA VAL A 11 -11.02 -5.84 1.03
C VAL A 11 -9.57 -6.01 1.48
N ASP A 12 -8.80 -6.82 0.77
CA ASP A 12 -7.36 -6.90 1.01
C ASP A 12 -6.70 -5.61 0.55
N TRP A 13 -6.01 -4.94 1.47
CA TRP A 13 -5.29 -3.71 1.17
C TRP A 13 -3.79 -3.92 1.31
N TYR A 14 -3.11 -4.10 0.18
CA TYR A 14 -1.67 -4.31 0.07
C TYR A 14 -0.93 -2.98 0.12
N PHE A 15 -0.01 -2.83 1.06
CA PHE A 15 0.69 -1.59 1.30
C PHE A 15 2.12 -1.79 1.78
N ASP A 16 2.91 -0.71 1.65
CA ASP A 16 4.23 -0.58 2.27
C ASP A 16 4.36 0.84 2.83
N PHE A 17 4.99 0.97 3.99
CA PHE A 17 5.21 2.27 4.64
C PHE A 17 6.15 3.19 3.86
N ILE A 18 6.94 2.64 2.92
CA ILE A 18 7.75 3.44 2.00
C ILE A 18 6.89 4.25 1.03
N SER A 19 5.63 3.87 0.80
CA SER A 19 4.79 4.51 -0.21
C SER A 19 4.02 5.72 0.34
N PRO A 20 4.31 6.95 -0.13
CA PRO A 20 3.51 8.12 0.22
C PRO A 20 2.07 8.01 -0.29
N PHE A 21 1.84 7.32 -1.42
CA PHE A 21 0.50 7.07 -1.93
C PHE A 21 -0.30 6.11 -1.05
N ALA A 22 0.36 5.14 -0.37
CA ALA A 22 -0.30 4.28 0.60
C ALA A 22 -0.74 5.08 1.83
N TYR A 23 0.11 5.96 2.35
CA TYR A 23 -0.24 6.91 3.42
C TYR A 23 -1.48 7.74 3.07
N LEU A 24 -1.51 8.33 1.88
CA LEU A 24 -2.61 9.16 1.41
C LEU A 24 -3.91 8.36 1.22
N GLN A 25 -3.81 7.16 0.61
CA GLN A 25 -4.98 6.30 0.42
C GLN A 25 -5.54 5.80 1.75
N TRP A 26 -4.68 5.43 2.71
CA TRP A 26 -5.09 5.04 4.05
C TRP A 26 -5.97 6.10 4.73
N HIS A 27 -5.53 7.35 4.70
CA HIS A 27 -6.31 8.47 5.26
C HIS A 27 -7.62 8.70 4.52
N ARG A 28 -7.62 8.59 3.18
CA ARG A 28 -8.84 8.71 2.38
C ARG A 28 -9.84 7.61 2.72
N LEU A 29 -9.41 6.36 2.75
CA LEU A 29 -10.29 5.21 3.04
C LEU A 29 -10.92 5.33 4.43
N LYS A 30 -10.17 5.70 5.45
CA LYS A 30 -10.69 5.91 6.80
C LYS A 30 -11.73 7.03 6.87
N LYS A 31 -11.58 8.09 6.09
CA LYS A 31 -12.48 9.23 6.06
C LYS A 31 -13.70 9.01 5.17
N GLU A 32 -13.50 8.44 3.99
CA GLU A 32 -14.50 8.36 2.92
C GLU A 32 -15.32 7.05 3.00
N ALA A 33 -14.76 5.99 3.60
CA ALA A 33 -15.41 4.70 3.76
C ALA A 33 -15.10 4.03 5.10
N PRO A 34 -15.48 4.63 6.24
CA PRO A 34 -15.13 4.12 7.57
C PRO A 34 -15.75 2.74 7.89
N SER A 35 -16.81 2.36 7.18
CA SER A 35 -17.47 1.04 7.29
C SER A 35 -16.89 -0.02 6.37
N LEU A 36 -15.96 0.33 5.46
CA LEU A 36 -15.33 -0.64 4.56
C LEU A 36 -14.46 -1.61 5.36
N ALA A 37 -14.80 -2.90 5.31
CA ALA A 37 -14.03 -3.94 5.99
C ALA A 37 -12.68 -4.13 5.29
N LEU A 38 -11.66 -3.37 5.71
CA LEU A 38 -10.30 -3.50 5.21
C LEU A 38 -9.54 -4.59 5.98
N ARG A 39 -8.81 -5.42 5.26
CA ARG A 39 -7.77 -6.31 5.78
C ARG A 39 -6.40 -5.80 5.33
N PRO A 40 -5.67 -5.07 6.17
CA PRO A 40 -4.36 -4.56 5.82
C PRO A 40 -3.34 -5.68 5.65
N VAL A 41 -2.63 -5.67 4.54
CA VAL A 41 -1.63 -6.67 4.16
C VAL A 41 -0.31 -5.97 3.86
N PRO A 42 0.59 -5.83 4.86
CA PRO A 42 1.90 -5.25 4.63
C PRO A 42 2.74 -6.15 3.72
N VAL A 43 3.34 -5.55 2.70
CA VAL A 43 4.20 -6.22 1.72
C VAL A 43 5.47 -5.42 1.48
N LEU A 44 6.57 -6.08 1.16
CA LEU A 44 7.80 -5.39 0.76
C LEU A 44 7.69 -4.96 -0.72
N PHE A 45 7.53 -3.67 -0.96
CA PHE A 45 7.34 -3.12 -2.33
C PHE A 45 8.51 -3.43 -3.25
N ALA A 46 9.75 -3.38 -2.73
CA ALA A 46 10.93 -3.75 -3.51
C ALA A 46 10.87 -5.18 -4.05
N ALA A 47 10.27 -6.13 -3.32
CA ALA A 47 10.08 -7.51 -3.79
C ALA A 47 9.07 -7.59 -4.94
N LEU A 48 8.00 -6.80 -4.91
CA LEU A 48 7.05 -6.72 -6.02
C LEU A 48 7.72 -6.11 -7.27
N LEU A 49 8.49 -5.04 -7.11
CA LEU A 49 9.23 -4.42 -8.20
C LEU A 49 10.21 -5.41 -8.86
N ALA A 50 10.96 -6.15 -8.03
CA ALA A 50 11.89 -7.17 -8.53
C ALA A 50 11.18 -8.30 -9.28
N HIS A 51 10.04 -8.78 -8.78
CA HIS A 51 9.26 -9.85 -9.43
C HIS A 51 8.74 -9.43 -10.80
N TRP A 52 8.23 -8.21 -10.92
CA TRP A 52 7.65 -7.70 -12.18
C TRP A 52 8.66 -7.00 -13.10
N ASP A 53 9.97 -7.05 -12.78
CA ASP A 53 11.04 -6.35 -13.51
C ASP A 53 10.67 -4.87 -13.75
N ASN A 54 10.25 -4.19 -12.69
CA ASN A 54 9.77 -2.81 -12.72
C ASN A 54 10.63 -1.90 -11.84
N LYS A 55 10.48 -0.60 -12.01
CA LYS A 55 11.12 0.44 -11.19
C LYS A 55 10.07 1.24 -10.44
N GLY A 56 10.37 1.57 -9.20
CA GLY A 56 9.57 2.51 -8.44
C GLY A 56 9.62 3.92 -9.06
N PRO A 57 8.53 4.73 -8.95
CA PRO A 57 8.49 6.06 -9.57
C PRO A 57 9.66 6.95 -9.15
N VAL A 58 10.12 6.84 -7.92
CA VAL A 58 11.20 7.68 -7.36
C VAL A 58 12.61 7.23 -7.78
N GLU A 59 12.75 6.04 -8.35
CA GLU A 59 14.00 5.55 -8.94
C GLU A 59 14.27 6.16 -10.31
N ILE A 60 13.24 6.75 -10.93
CA ILE A 60 13.34 7.44 -12.21
C ILE A 60 13.55 8.94 -11.94
N PRO A 61 14.74 9.51 -12.21
CA PRO A 61 15.07 10.86 -11.76
C PRO A 61 14.03 11.94 -12.11
N PRO A 62 13.50 12.05 -13.33
CA PRO A 62 12.47 13.04 -13.65
C PRO A 62 11.16 12.83 -12.91
N LYS A 63 10.80 11.58 -12.56
CA LYS A 63 9.56 11.28 -11.83
C LYS A 63 9.66 11.58 -10.34
N ARG A 64 10.87 11.53 -9.77
CA ARG A 64 11.07 11.68 -8.32
C ARG A 64 10.47 12.99 -7.78
N GLY A 65 10.88 14.12 -8.32
CA GLY A 65 10.42 15.43 -7.87
C GLY A 65 8.91 15.61 -8.11
N TRP A 66 8.44 15.16 -9.26
CA TRP A 66 7.00 15.20 -9.59
C TRP A 66 6.17 14.36 -8.61
N THR A 67 6.63 13.15 -8.28
CA THR A 67 5.93 12.26 -7.33
C THR A 67 5.75 12.93 -5.97
N TYR A 68 6.80 13.54 -5.43
CA TYR A 68 6.69 14.22 -4.14
C TYR A 68 5.79 15.46 -4.20
N ALA A 69 5.92 16.27 -5.24
CA ALA A 69 5.05 17.44 -5.44
C ALA A 69 3.58 17.02 -5.55
N HIS A 70 3.30 15.93 -6.28
CA HIS A 70 1.95 15.38 -6.44
C HIS A 70 1.40 14.85 -5.09
N CYS A 71 2.21 14.12 -4.31
CA CYS A 71 1.78 13.66 -2.99
C CYS A 71 1.44 14.83 -2.04
N LEU A 72 2.28 15.86 -1.99
CA LEU A 72 2.02 17.05 -1.17
C LEU A 72 0.76 17.80 -1.62
N TRP A 73 0.51 17.87 -2.93
CA TRP A 73 -0.71 18.46 -3.47
C TRP A 73 -1.97 17.68 -3.10
N ILE A 74 -1.94 16.33 -3.22
CA ILE A 74 -3.04 15.45 -2.79
C ILE A 74 -3.28 15.63 -1.29
N ALA A 75 -2.23 15.59 -0.47
CA ALA A 75 -2.32 15.76 0.97
C ALA A 75 -3.04 17.07 1.33
N ARG A 76 -2.60 18.20 0.71
CA ARG A 76 -3.23 19.52 0.90
C ARG A 76 -4.70 19.51 0.48
N ARG A 77 -5.03 18.91 -0.67
CA ARG A 77 -6.39 18.85 -1.19
C ARG A 77 -7.35 18.10 -0.25
N HIS A 78 -6.88 17.05 0.40
CA HIS A 78 -7.68 16.21 1.31
C HIS A 78 -7.55 16.59 2.78
N GLY A 79 -6.76 17.62 3.12
CA GLY A 79 -6.53 18.06 4.51
C GLY A 79 -5.71 17.05 5.33
N ILE A 80 -4.84 16.28 4.65
CA ILE A 80 -3.96 15.28 5.28
C ILE A 80 -2.64 15.97 5.65
N ALA A 81 -2.26 15.94 6.93
CA ALA A 81 -0.97 16.45 7.37
C ALA A 81 0.16 15.58 6.79
N MET A 82 1.04 16.17 5.99
CA MET A 82 2.12 15.45 5.33
C MET A 82 3.42 16.24 5.36
N ARG A 83 4.50 15.54 5.71
CA ARG A 83 5.88 16.02 5.68
C ARG A 83 6.75 14.97 5.02
N LEU A 84 7.62 15.40 4.09
CA LEU A 84 8.59 14.48 3.49
C LEU A 84 9.68 14.12 4.51
N PRO A 85 10.07 12.84 4.61
CA PRO A 85 11.19 12.43 5.46
C PRO A 85 12.52 12.96 4.93
N ALA A 86 13.57 12.90 5.76
CA ALA A 86 14.90 13.37 5.42
C ALA A 86 15.53 12.63 4.23
N GLY A 87 15.12 11.37 4.00
CA GLY A 87 15.57 10.55 2.89
C GLY A 87 14.47 9.64 2.35
N HIS A 88 14.42 9.43 1.03
CA HIS A 88 13.52 8.47 0.39
C HIS A 88 14.09 8.09 -0.99
N PRO A 89 14.10 6.80 -1.37
CA PRO A 89 13.59 5.65 -0.60
C PRO A 89 14.45 5.34 0.65
N PHE A 90 13.83 4.72 1.64
CA PHE A 90 14.45 4.23 2.87
C PHE A 90 14.18 2.73 3.04
N ASN A 91 14.81 2.08 4.03
CA ASN A 91 14.52 0.69 4.36
C ASN A 91 13.23 0.55 5.17
N PRO A 92 12.12 0.02 4.61
CA PRO A 92 10.85 -0.10 5.31
C PRO A 92 10.73 -1.36 6.18
N LEU A 93 11.68 -2.30 6.11
CA LEU A 93 11.59 -3.59 6.80
C LEU A 93 11.31 -3.49 8.30
N PRO A 94 11.95 -2.58 9.07
CA PRO A 94 11.64 -2.43 10.49
C PRO A 94 10.17 -2.07 10.74
N LEU A 95 9.61 -1.15 9.95
CA LEU A 95 8.20 -0.73 10.06
C LEU A 95 7.23 -1.84 9.66
N LEU A 96 7.50 -2.55 8.57
CA LEU A 96 6.68 -3.68 8.11
C LEU A 96 6.64 -4.80 9.16
N ARG A 97 7.80 -5.15 9.73
CA ARG A 97 7.91 -6.15 10.77
C ARG A 97 7.23 -5.72 12.06
N LEU A 98 7.39 -4.46 12.46
CA LEU A 98 6.73 -3.90 13.64
C LEU A 98 5.20 -3.94 13.49
N SER A 99 4.67 -3.56 12.34
CA SER A 99 3.25 -3.66 12.04
C SER A 99 2.72 -5.08 12.20
N ILE A 100 3.42 -6.07 11.61
CA ILE A 100 3.05 -7.49 11.72
C ILE A 100 3.14 -7.98 13.17
N ALA A 101 4.22 -7.66 13.88
CA ALA A 101 4.42 -8.06 15.26
C ALA A 101 3.31 -7.55 16.21
N LEU A 102 2.75 -6.38 15.89
CA LEU A 102 1.65 -5.74 16.62
C LEU A 102 0.26 -6.00 16.00
N GLY A 103 0.14 -6.97 15.08
CA GLY A 103 -1.14 -7.45 14.55
C GLY A 103 -1.78 -6.59 13.47
N ASN A 104 -1.06 -5.65 12.87
CA ASN A 104 -1.54 -4.77 11.78
C ASN A 104 -2.86 -4.05 12.11
N THR A 105 -3.06 -3.63 13.37
CA THR A 105 -4.25 -2.89 13.74
C THR A 105 -4.27 -1.49 13.11
N SER A 106 -5.45 -0.90 12.97
CA SER A 106 -5.58 0.45 12.41
C SER A 106 -4.75 1.48 13.17
N GLU A 107 -4.69 1.39 14.50
CA GLU A 107 -3.94 2.29 15.37
C GLU A 107 -2.43 2.17 15.13
N VAL A 108 -1.93 0.93 15.00
CA VAL A 108 -0.52 0.66 14.68
C VAL A 108 -0.17 1.23 13.31
N ILE A 109 -0.98 0.96 12.30
CA ILE A 109 -0.76 1.45 10.93
C ILE A 109 -0.80 2.99 10.90
N ASP A 110 -1.76 3.61 11.57
CA ASP A 110 -1.84 5.07 11.71
C ASP A 110 -0.55 5.63 12.29
N ARG A 111 -0.08 5.04 13.38
CA ARG A 111 1.11 5.54 14.08
C ARG A 111 2.38 5.39 13.25
N LEU A 112 2.53 4.26 12.56
CA LEU A 112 3.69 3.99 11.71
C LEU A 112 3.73 4.88 10.46
N PHE A 113 2.58 5.08 9.81
CA PHE A 113 2.50 6.06 8.72
C PHE A 113 2.73 7.49 9.19
N ALA A 114 2.18 7.87 10.34
CA ALA A 114 2.42 9.19 10.92
C ALA A 114 3.90 9.41 11.24
N TYR A 115 4.60 8.40 11.77
CA TYR A 115 6.03 8.47 12.04
C TYR A 115 6.82 8.90 10.80
N VAL A 116 6.54 8.30 9.64
CA VAL A 116 7.25 8.60 8.39
C VAL A 116 6.71 9.86 7.72
N TRP A 117 5.40 9.92 7.48
CA TRP A 117 4.85 10.87 6.51
C TRP A 117 4.19 12.11 7.13
N ARG A 118 3.96 12.12 8.44
CA ARG A 118 3.54 13.32 9.19
C ARG A 118 4.71 13.93 9.95
N ASP A 119 5.47 13.08 10.68
CA ASP A 119 6.52 13.53 11.57
C ASP A 119 7.86 13.67 10.82
N GLY A 120 8.01 13.02 9.66
CA GLY A 120 9.20 13.06 8.81
C GLY A 120 10.37 12.23 9.36
N LEU A 121 10.08 11.25 10.22
CA LEU A 121 11.09 10.44 10.91
C LEU A 121 11.35 9.12 10.17
N LEU A 122 12.53 8.56 10.35
CA LEU A 122 12.94 7.30 9.73
C LEU A 122 13.51 6.33 10.77
N PRO A 123 13.41 5.00 10.54
CA PRO A 123 13.92 3.99 11.44
C PRO A 123 15.45 3.95 11.61
N ASP A 124 16.19 4.71 10.83
CA ASP A 124 17.65 4.85 10.91
C ASP A 124 18.12 5.76 12.04
N SER A 125 17.27 6.61 12.58
CA SER A 125 17.51 7.37 13.82
C SER A 125 17.24 6.48 15.03
N ALA A 126 18.31 5.98 15.66
CA ALA A 126 18.18 5.06 16.81
C ALA A 126 17.33 5.63 17.95
N ALA A 127 17.47 6.92 18.24
CA ALA A 127 16.71 7.58 19.33
C ALA A 127 15.24 7.72 19.00
N ASP A 128 14.88 8.11 17.76
CA ASP A 128 13.49 8.24 17.33
C ASP A 128 12.83 6.88 17.18
N TRP A 129 13.57 5.89 16.71
CA TRP A 129 13.10 4.52 16.60
C TRP A 129 12.81 3.90 17.97
N GLN A 130 13.73 4.06 18.94
CA GLN A 130 13.52 3.56 20.30
C GLN A 130 12.28 4.20 20.94
N ARG A 131 12.11 5.51 20.77
CA ARG A 131 10.93 6.23 21.27
C ARG A 131 9.62 5.70 20.67
N LEU A 132 9.61 5.36 19.38
CA LEU A 132 8.46 4.74 18.73
C LEU A 132 8.17 3.34 19.29
N LEU A 133 9.19 2.53 19.53
CA LEU A 133 9.04 1.20 20.13
C LEU A 133 8.48 1.30 21.56
N ASP A 134 9.01 2.21 22.37
CA ASP A 134 8.53 2.45 23.75
C ASP A 134 7.07 2.89 23.76
N GLU A 135 6.70 3.80 22.86
CA GLU A 135 5.31 4.29 22.70
C GLU A 135 4.33 3.16 22.36
N LEU A 136 4.75 2.23 21.50
CA LEU A 136 3.94 1.10 21.05
C LEU A 136 4.06 -0.14 21.95
N GLY A 137 4.86 -0.09 23.01
CA GLY A 137 5.10 -1.21 23.90
C GLY A 137 5.78 -2.40 23.22
N ALA A 138 6.61 -2.13 22.20
CA ALA A 138 7.28 -3.13 21.39
C ALA A 138 8.76 -3.25 21.73
N THR A 139 9.36 -4.41 21.44
CA THR A 139 10.79 -4.66 21.60
C THR A 139 11.42 -5.08 20.27
N PRO A 140 12.70 -4.80 20.03
CA PRO A 140 13.41 -5.24 18.82
C PRO A 140 13.31 -6.76 18.58
N ALA A 141 13.31 -7.57 19.64
CA ALA A 141 13.22 -9.04 19.55
C ALA A 141 11.90 -9.50 18.90
N GLN A 142 10.79 -8.80 19.13
CA GLN A 142 9.48 -9.15 18.53
C GLN A 142 9.50 -9.00 17.00
N LEU A 143 10.28 -8.06 16.47
CA LEU A 143 10.36 -7.76 15.03
C LEU A 143 11.18 -8.81 14.27
N ASP A 144 12.07 -9.52 14.96
CA ASP A 144 13.04 -10.42 14.32
C ASP A 144 12.69 -11.90 14.46
N THR A 145 11.49 -12.22 14.93
CA THR A 145 11.00 -13.59 15.03
C THR A 145 10.80 -14.22 13.65
N ASP A 146 10.98 -15.54 13.57
CA ASP A 146 10.76 -16.29 12.32
C ASP A 146 9.30 -16.18 11.85
N THR A 147 8.35 -16.10 12.79
CA THR A 147 6.92 -15.91 12.48
C THR A 147 6.68 -14.59 11.75
N VAL A 148 7.25 -13.47 12.23
CA VAL A 148 7.09 -12.15 11.59
C VAL A 148 7.72 -12.15 10.18
N LYS A 149 8.92 -12.72 10.04
CA LYS A 149 9.61 -12.83 8.76
C LYS A 149 8.83 -13.70 7.76
N ALA A 150 8.35 -14.85 8.22
CA ALA A 150 7.55 -15.77 7.40
C ALA A 150 6.21 -15.14 6.98
N THR A 151 5.56 -14.41 7.89
CA THR A 151 4.31 -13.69 7.58
C THR A 151 4.54 -12.63 6.51
N LEU A 152 5.59 -11.80 6.62
CA LEU A 152 5.89 -10.79 5.59
C LEU A 152 6.18 -11.43 4.23
N LYS A 153 6.93 -12.54 4.21
CA LYS A 153 7.20 -13.30 2.99
C LYS A 153 5.93 -13.86 2.37
N ALA A 154 5.08 -14.52 3.17
CA ALA A 154 3.80 -15.08 2.70
C ALA A 154 2.85 -14.00 2.16
N ASN A 155 2.83 -12.82 2.78
CA ASN A 155 2.08 -11.67 2.27
C ASN A 155 2.56 -11.25 0.87
N GLY A 156 3.86 -11.20 0.65
CA GLY A 156 4.44 -10.90 -0.66
C GLY A 156 4.09 -11.94 -1.71
N GLU A 157 4.22 -13.22 -1.38
CA GLU A 157 3.85 -14.33 -2.27
C GLU A 157 2.36 -14.30 -2.62
N ARG A 158 1.49 -14.04 -1.64
CA ARG A 158 0.05 -13.87 -1.87
C ARG A 158 -0.26 -12.66 -2.77
N ALA A 159 0.41 -11.54 -2.56
CA ALA A 159 0.25 -10.36 -3.40
C ALA A 159 0.64 -10.64 -4.85
N ILE A 160 1.78 -11.30 -5.08
CA ILE A 160 2.24 -11.69 -6.41
C ILE A 160 1.24 -12.65 -7.07
N ALA A 161 0.78 -13.67 -6.35
CA ALA A 161 -0.21 -14.64 -6.86
C ALA A 161 -1.54 -13.98 -7.23
N ALA A 162 -1.93 -12.91 -6.53
CA ALA A 162 -3.10 -12.09 -6.83
C ALA A 162 -2.88 -11.11 -8.01
N GLY A 163 -1.65 -11.00 -8.53
CA GLY A 163 -1.31 -10.06 -9.61
C GLY A 163 -1.03 -8.64 -9.14
N VAL A 164 -0.78 -8.41 -7.86
CA VAL A 164 -0.42 -7.09 -7.31
C VAL A 164 0.98 -6.70 -7.81
N PHE A 165 1.06 -5.56 -8.48
CA PHE A 165 2.29 -5.07 -9.11
C PHE A 165 2.83 -3.77 -8.49
N GLY A 166 2.12 -3.20 -7.53
CA GLY A 166 2.50 -1.95 -6.87
C GLY A 166 1.68 -1.70 -5.60
N VAL A 167 2.05 -0.68 -4.85
CA VAL A 167 1.39 -0.27 -3.61
C VAL A 167 1.05 1.23 -3.62
N PRO A 168 -0.09 1.64 -3.02
CA PRO A 168 -1.13 0.78 -2.46
C PRO A 168 -1.93 0.04 -3.54
N THR A 169 -2.44 -1.14 -3.21
CA THR A 169 -3.42 -1.84 -4.05
C THR A 169 -4.50 -2.45 -3.16
N ALA A 170 -5.76 -2.15 -3.44
CA ALA A 170 -6.90 -2.84 -2.82
C ALA A 170 -7.40 -3.95 -3.74
N ALA A 171 -7.82 -5.08 -3.15
CA ALA A 171 -8.39 -6.20 -3.89
C ALA A 171 -9.80 -6.51 -3.39
N VAL A 172 -10.76 -6.52 -4.32
CA VAL A 172 -12.15 -6.93 -4.10
C VAL A 172 -12.40 -8.15 -4.97
N GLY A 173 -12.41 -9.34 -4.37
CA GLY A 173 -12.40 -10.57 -5.13
C GLY A 173 -11.17 -10.67 -6.04
N ARG A 174 -11.39 -10.68 -7.35
CA ARG A 174 -10.31 -10.69 -8.36
C ARG A 174 -9.96 -9.30 -8.92
N ALA A 175 -10.75 -8.29 -8.60
CA ALA A 175 -10.53 -6.93 -9.08
C ALA A 175 -9.46 -6.22 -8.24
N LEU A 176 -8.49 -5.58 -8.89
CA LEU A 176 -7.41 -4.83 -8.26
C LEU A 176 -7.57 -3.34 -8.53
N PHE A 177 -7.42 -2.54 -7.49
CA PHE A 177 -7.50 -1.07 -7.50
C PHE A 177 -6.16 -0.51 -7.04
N TRP A 178 -5.31 -0.17 -7.99
CA TRP A 178 -3.96 0.28 -7.73
C TRP A 178 -3.84 1.78 -7.67
N GLY A 179 -3.21 2.29 -6.63
CA GLY A 179 -2.91 3.71 -6.45
C GLY A 179 -3.98 4.47 -5.66
N VAL A 180 -3.59 5.63 -5.14
CA VAL A 180 -4.50 6.54 -4.41
C VAL A 180 -5.59 7.11 -5.32
N ASP A 181 -5.31 7.24 -6.59
CA ASP A 181 -6.22 7.70 -7.64
C ASP A 181 -7.32 6.68 -7.98
N ALA A 182 -7.08 5.39 -7.72
CA ALA A 182 -8.10 4.35 -7.86
C ALA A 182 -9.07 4.28 -6.66
N THR A 183 -8.96 5.16 -5.66
CA THR A 183 -9.81 5.10 -4.46
C THR A 183 -11.30 5.23 -4.81
N ASP A 184 -11.68 6.18 -5.65
CA ASP A 184 -13.08 6.37 -6.03
C ASP A 184 -13.64 5.14 -6.79
N MET A 185 -12.81 4.53 -7.66
CA MET A 185 -13.15 3.31 -8.38
C MET A 185 -13.32 2.11 -7.41
N LEU A 186 -12.47 1.98 -6.40
CA LEU A 186 -12.60 0.98 -5.35
C LEU A 186 -13.93 1.14 -4.59
N LEU A 187 -14.25 2.36 -4.18
CA LEU A 187 -15.47 2.65 -3.42
C LEU A 187 -16.72 2.38 -4.26
N ALA A 188 -16.73 2.72 -5.54
CA ALA A 188 -17.80 2.38 -6.45
C ALA A 188 -17.99 0.86 -6.58
N CYS A 189 -16.87 0.11 -6.72
CA CYS A 189 -16.93 -1.35 -6.77
C CYS A 189 -17.48 -1.95 -5.48
N ALA A 190 -17.01 -1.47 -4.33
CA ALA A 190 -17.50 -1.93 -3.02
C ALA A 190 -18.98 -1.60 -2.78
N ALA A 191 -19.48 -0.53 -3.42
CA ALA A 191 -20.90 -0.15 -3.41
C ALA A 191 -21.75 -0.93 -4.43
N GLY A 192 -21.17 -1.86 -5.17
CA GLY A 192 -21.92 -2.70 -6.13
C GLY A 192 -22.22 -2.01 -7.47
N ASP A 193 -21.40 -1.03 -7.90
CA ASP A 193 -21.59 -0.37 -9.19
C ASP A 193 -21.61 -1.40 -10.33
N PRO A 194 -22.67 -1.42 -11.18
CA PRO A 194 -22.84 -2.40 -12.24
C PRO A 194 -21.75 -2.34 -13.32
N PHE A 195 -20.97 -1.28 -13.39
CA PHE A 195 -19.83 -1.18 -14.31
C PHE A 195 -18.88 -2.39 -14.14
N PHE A 196 -18.61 -2.84 -12.92
CA PHE A 196 -17.66 -3.94 -12.64
C PHE A 196 -18.16 -5.32 -13.08
N SER A 197 -19.45 -5.46 -13.39
CA SER A 197 -20.05 -6.67 -14.00
C SER A 197 -20.33 -6.50 -15.50
N SER A 198 -20.01 -5.33 -16.09
CA SER A 198 -20.30 -5.01 -17.50
C SER A 198 -19.43 -5.77 -18.49
N ALA A 199 -19.89 -5.87 -19.74
CA ALA A 199 -19.09 -6.41 -20.83
C ALA A 199 -17.88 -5.51 -21.17
N GLU A 200 -18.04 -4.19 -21.01
CA GLU A 200 -16.99 -3.19 -21.22
C GLU A 200 -15.83 -3.40 -20.24
N TYR A 201 -16.11 -3.55 -18.93
CA TYR A 201 -15.11 -3.82 -17.92
C TYR A 201 -14.34 -5.12 -18.21
N ARG A 202 -15.06 -6.21 -18.54
CA ARG A 202 -14.42 -7.50 -18.88
C ARG A 202 -13.53 -7.39 -20.12
N ARG A 203 -13.97 -6.62 -21.13
CA ARG A 203 -13.21 -6.41 -22.38
C ARG A 203 -11.88 -5.71 -22.11
N ALA A 204 -11.79 -4.81 -21.13
CA ALA A 204 -10.53 -4.12 -20.79
C ALA A 204 -9.41 -5.11 -20.46
N PHE A 205 -9.73 -6.22 -19.77
CA PHE A 205 -8.75 -7.26 -19.41
C PHE A 205 -8.50 -8.29 -20.53
N ALA A 206 -9.34 -8.31 -21.55
CA ALA A 206 -9.20 -9.21 -22.70
C ALA A 206 -8.60 -8.51 -23.93
N LEU A 207 -8.16 -7.25 -23.79
CA LEU A 207 -7.63 -6.50 -24.93
C LEU A 207 -6.29 -7.11 -25.40
N PRO A 208 -6.18 -7.55 -26.66
CA PRO A 208 -4.95 -8.18 -27.15
C PRO A 208 -3.82 -7.16 -27.30
N VAL A 209 -2.60 -7.61 -27.02
CA VAL A 209 -1.40 -6.82 -27.30
C VAL A 209 -1.09 -6.87 -28.78
N SER A 210 -1.25 -5.73 -29.48
CA SER A 210 -1.00 -5.63 -30.92
C SER A 210 0.45 -5.33 -31.28
N LEU A 211 1.24 -4.75 -30.37
CA LEU A 211 2.64 -4.40 -30.57
C LEU A 211 3.42 -4.57 -29.29
N GLN A 212 4.51 -5.33 -29.32
CA GLN A 212 5.44 -5.44 -28.21
C GLN A 212 6.71 -4.64 -28.47
N ARG A 213 7.10 -3.80 -27.50
CA ARG A 213 8.39 -3.13 -27.56
C ARG A 213 9.52 -4.14 -27.44
N LYS A 214 10.43 -4.19 -28.43
CA LYS A 214 11.67 -4.97 -28.30
C LYS A 214 12.50 -4.36 -27.15
N ARG A 215 12.85 -5.17 -26.16
CA ARG A 215 13.86 -4.76 -25.16
C ARG A 215 15.22 -4.84 -25.84
N SER A 216 15.92 -3.71 -25.91
CA SER A 216 17.34 -3.63 -26.31
C SER A 216 18.23 -3.99 -25.15
#